data_8c4f0008d68954a57a06d5b7b6479ab7
#
_entry.id   8c4f0008d68954a57a06d5b7b6479ab7
#
_cell.length_a   1.000
_cell.length_b   1.000
_cell.length_c   1.000
_cell.angle_alpha   90.00
_cell.angle_beta   90.00
_cell.angle_gamma   90.00
#
_symmetry.space_group_name_H-M   'P 1'
#
loop_
_entity.id
_entity.type
_entity.pdbx_description
1 polymer ?
#
loop_
_entity_poly.entity_id
_entity_poly.type
_entity_poly.pdbx_seq_one_letter_code
_entity_poly.pdbx_strand_id
1 'polypeptide(L)'
;QRQMCIRDRGNIEDQIRTAIELLRGLEIQDSPKAQNLQQDLNSIIETFSKSILQTEKDIATADRVKRDEAFDILINFLLSFASRTGNRERLNIFTTNYDRLIELGAELAGIHLMDRFVGSLMPIFRSSRLNLDIHYNPPGIRGEPRYLEGVVKMTKLHGSVDWLNSNDEIRRIGLPFGAESITPFLQAPGLHELDYLKLMIYPNPDKDRETAEYPYVELFRDFAAAICRPNNTLVTYGYGFGDEHINRVIKDMLTIPSAHLVIISYNDPIGRILDFYDKVGRKAQITVLIGPRFGDIASLTNDFLPKSAIDRNTFRLGELLQKRIGTSTNKNITENE
;
A
#
# COMPACT_ATOMS: atom_id res chain seq x y z
N GLN A 1 2.60 -32.67 -18.83
CA GLN A 1 3.34 -31.73 -19.72
C GLN A 1 2.86 -30.28 -19.63
N ARG A 2 1.66 -29.97 -19.09
CA ARG A 2 1.19 -28.56 -18.91
C ARG A 2 1.65 -27.87 -17.62
N GLN A 3 2.15 -28.59 -16.64
CA GLN A 3 2.65 -27.99 -15.38
C GLN A 3 4.09 -27.45 -15.46
N MET A 4 4.88 -27.84 -16.48
CA MET A 4 6.24 -27.35 -16.67
C MET A 4 6.33 -25.92 -17.25
N CYS A 5 5.29 -25.44 -17.94
CA CYS A 5 5.29 -24.11 -18.56
C CYS A 5 5.03 -22.93 -17.59
N ILE A 6 4.62 -23.18 -16.35
CA ILE A 6 4.34 -22.10 -15.37
C ILE A 6 5.61 -21.72 -14.58
N ARG A 7 6.59 -22.61 -14.50
CA ARG A 7 7.87 -22.34 -13.80
C ARG A 7 8.84 -21.45 -14.57
N ASP A 8 8.73 -21.40 -15.91
CA ASP A 8 9.68 -20.69 -16.79
C ASP A 8 9.13 -19.41 -17.45
N ARG A 9 7.92 -18.98 -17.10
CA ARG A 9 7.47 -17.65 -17.48
C ARG A 9 8.06 -16.68 -16.46
N GLY A 10 9.20 -16.07 -16.84
CA GLY A 10 9.80 -14.97 -16.11
C GLY A 10 8.73 -13.93 -15.75
N ASN A 11 8.86 -13.31 -14.59
CA ASN A 11 8.00 -12.22 -14.17
C ASN A 11 7.97 -11.18 -15.30
N ILE A 12 6.80 -10.63 -15.65
CA ILE A 12 6.65 -9.62 -16.70
C ILE A 12 7.55 -8.41 -16.43
N GLU A 13 7.74 -8.08 -15.18
CA GLU A 13 8.63 -7.02 -14.70
C GLU A 13 10.09 -7.30 -15.09
N ASP A 14 10.58 -8.55 -14.92
CA ASP A 14 11.92 -8.98 -15.34
C ASP A 14 12.11 -8.89 -16.85
N GLN A 15 11.06 -9.18 -17.61
CA GLN A 15 11.10 -9.10 -19.08
C GLN A 15 11.14 -7.65 -19.57
N ILE A 16 10.33 -6.77 -19.00
CA ILE A 16 10.31 -5.33 -19.32
C ILE A 16 11.69 -4.73 -19.05
N ARG A 17 12.30 -5.05 -17.91
CA ARG A 17 13.64 -4.60 -17.57
C ARG A 17 14.67 -5.03 -18.59
N THR A 18 14.77 -6.32 -18.85
CA THR A 18 15.73 -6.84 -19.80
C THR A 18 15.60 -6.17 -21.17
N ALA A 19 14.36 -5.84 -21.56
CA ALA A 19 14.09 -5.10 -22.78
C ALA A 19 14.53 -3.63 -22.71
N ILE A 20 14.39 -2.97 -21.54
CA ILE A 20 14.89 -1.59 -21.32
C ILE A 20 16.42 -1.55 -21.35
N GLU A 21 17.11 -2.53 -20.76
CA GLU A 21 18.57 -2.64 -20.85
C GLU A 21 19.05 -2.85 -22.28
N LEU A 22 18.35 -3.72 -23.02
CA LEU A 22 18.62 -3.90 -24.45
C LEU A 22 18.38 -2.60 -25.23
N LEU A 23 17.31 -1.86 -24.94
CA LEU A 23 17.05 -0.56 -25.56
C LEU A 23 18.22 0.39 -25.36
N ARG A 24 18.69 0.56 -24.12
CA ARG A 24 19.86 1.41 -23.80
C ARG A 24 21.10 0.98 -24.58
N GLY A 25 21.34 -0.34 -24.70
CA GLY A 25 22.45 -0.86 -25.49
C GLY A 25 22.32 -0.56 -26.99
N LEU A 26 21.11 -0.61 -27.56
CA LEU A 26 20.83 -0.29 -28.95
C LEU A 26 20.93 1.23 -29.23
N GLU A 27 20.54 2.07 -28.26
CA GLU A 27 20.69 3.54 -28.35
C GLU A 27 22.16 3.95 -28.36
N ILE A 28 23.00 3.34 -27.51
CA ILE A 28 24.47 3.59 -27.50
C ILE A 28 25.11 3.23 -28.86
N GLN A 29 24.54 2.25 -29.57
CA GLN A 29 25.03 1.80 -30.88
C GLN A 29 24.39 2.55 -32.06
N ASP A 30 23.55 3.56 -31.83
CA ASP A 30 22.75 4.24 -32.84
C ASP A 30 22.00 3.27 -33.78
N SER A 31 21.51 2.16 -33.20
CA SER A 31 20.85 1.12 -33.96
C SER A 31 19.42 1.50 -34.36
N PRO A 32 19.02 1.35 -35.63
CA PRO A 32 17.63 1.62 -36.05
C PRO A 32 16.59 0.71 -35.34
N LYS A 33 17.03 -0.37 -34.70
CA LYS A 33 16.16 -1.25 -33.91
C LYS A 33 15.75 -0.61 -32.57
N ALA A 34 16.47 0.40 -32.08
CA ALA A 34 16.16 1.07 -30.83
C ALA A 34 14.75 1.68 -30.87
N GLN A 35 14.41 2.38 -31.95
CA GLN A 35 13.11 3.04 -32.10
C GLN A 35 11.94 2.03 -32.09
N ASN A 36 12.08 0.89 -32.74
CA ASN A 36 11.05 -0.14 -32.76
C ASN A 36 10.86 -0.74 -31.36
N LEU A 37 11.96 -1.07 -30.66
CA LEU A 37 11.92 -1.62 -29.32
C LEU A 37 11.31 -0.64 -28.32
N GLN A 38 11.61 0.65 -28.45
CA GLN A 38 11.00 1.71 -27.63
C GLN A 38 9.49 1.81 -27.82
N GLN A 39 9.01 1.70 -29.07
CA GLN A 39 7.58 1.69 -29.37
C GLN A 39 6.88 0.44 -28.79
N ASP A 40 7.50 -0.74 -28.89
CA ASP A 40 6.97 -1.97 -28.31
C ASP A 40 6.90 -1.87 -26.78
N LEU A 41 7.95 -1.37 -26.13
CA LEU A 41 7.99 -1.15 -24.69
C LEU A 41 6.92 -0.15 -24.23
N ASN A 42 6.78 0.98 -24.92
CA ASN A 42 5.74 1.96 -24.62
C ASN A 42 4.35 1.32 -24.70
N SER A 43 4.08 0.51 -25.72
CA SER A 43 2.80 -0.21 -25.86
C SER A 43 2.55 -1.23 -24.74
N ILE A 44 3.58 -1.95 -24.31
CA ILE A 44 3.50 -2.90 -23.20
C ILE A 44 3.18 -2.16 -21.88
N ILE A 45 3.93 -1.09 -21.58
CA ILE A 45 3.75 -0.31 -20.35
C ILE A 45 2.39 0.39 -20.33
N GLU A 46 1.95 0.93 -21.47
CA GLU A 46 0.61 1.49 -21.62
C GLU A 46 -0.48 0.43 -21.34
N THR A 47 -0.33 -0.76 -21.91
CA THR A 47 -1.28 -1.87 -21.70
C THR A 47 -1.29 -2.31 -20.22
N PHE A 48 -0.14 -2.37 -19.59
CA PHE A 48 0.00 -2.70 -18.19
C PHE A 48 -0.66 -1.63 -17.30
N SER A 49 -0.39 -0.36 -17.54
CA SER A 49 -1.04 0.73 -16.81
C SER A 49 -2.56 0.73 -16.98
N LYS A 50 -3.05 0.48 -18.20
CA LYS A 50 -4.50 0.34 -18.47
C LYS A 50 -5.12 -0.83 -17.71
N SER A 51 -4.42 -1.94 -17.55
CA SER A 51 -4.93 -3.08 -16.78
C SER A 51 -5.12 -2.76 -15.29
N ILE A 52 -4.20 -1.97 -14.71
CA ILE A 52 -4.31 -1.49 -13.33
C ILE A 52 -5.50 -0.53 -13.21
N LEU A 53 -5.59 0.45 -14.10
CA LEU A 53 -6.69 1.42 -14.12
C LEU A 53 -8.04 0.77 -14.37
N GLN A 54 -8.09 -0.28 -15.19
CA GLN A 54 -9.33 -1.02 -15.43
C GLN A 54 -9.85 -1.68 -14.15
N THR A 55 -8.95 -2.21 -13.31
CA THR A 55 -9.34 -2.75 -11.99
C THR A 55 -9.93 -1.67 -11.10
N GLU A 56 -9.31 -0.47 -11.03
CA GLU A 56 -9.85 0.66 -10.27
C GLU A 56 -11.22 1.11 -10.83
N LYS A 57 -11.35 1.15 -12.16
CA LYS A 57 -12.60 1.50 -12.85
C LYS A 57 -13.71 0.49 -12.57
N ASP A 58 -13.40 -0.80 -12.65
CA ASP A 58 -14.37 -1.87 -12.40
C ASP A 58 -14.94 -1.77 -10.99
N ILE A 59 -14.10 -1.45 -10.01
CA ILE A 59 -14.51 -1.20 -8.62
C ILE A 59 -15.36 0.09 -8.54
N ALA A 60 -14.92 1.19 -9.15
CA ALA A 60 -15.61 2.48 -9.10
C ALA A 60 -17.00 2.42 -9.75
N THR A 61 -17.16 1.64 -10.82
CA THR A 61 -18.40 1.49 -11.60
C THR A 61 -19.21 0.25 -11.22
N ALA A 62 -18.79 -0.54 -10.24
CA ALA A 62 -19.53 -1.68 -9.74
C ALA A 62 -20.91 -1.27 -9.20
N ASP A 63 -21.81 -2.26 -9.09
CA ASP A 63 -23.10 -2.05 -8.44
C ASP A 63 -22.92 -1.37 -7.07
N ARG A 64 -23.77 -0.37 -6.80
CA ARG A 64 -23.61 0.49 -5.61
C ARG A 64 -23.51 -0.31 -4.31
N VAL A 65 -24.36 -1.31 -4.12
CA VAL A 65 -24.38 -2.10 -2.88
C VAL A 65 -23.06 -2.86 -2.70
N LYS A 66 -22.62 -3.55 -3.74
CA LYS A 66 -21.37 -4.33 -3.72
C LYS A 66 -20.15 -3.44 -3.54
N ARG A 67 -20.15 -2.28 -4.20
CA ARG A 67 -19.08 -1.30 -4.09
C ARG A 67 -18.98 -0.76 -2.68
N ASP A 68 -20.09 -0.28 -2.13
CA ASP A 68 -20.14 0.31 -0.80
C ASP A 68 -19.75 -0.75 0.27
N GLU A 69 -20.18 -2.00 0.14
CA GLU A 69 -19.79 -3.13 0.98
C GLU A 69 -18.27 -3.41 0.91
N ALA A 70 -17.67 -3.40 -0.29
CA ALA A 70 -16.25 -3.62 -0.48
C ALA A 70 -15.41 -2.49 0.16
N PHE A 71 -15.85 -1.24 0.02
CA PHE A 71 -15.17 -0.11 0.67
C PHE A 71 -15.34 -0.12 2.18
N ASP A 72 -16.50 -0.49 2.71
CA ASP A 72 -16.71 -0.64 4.15
C ASP A 72 -15.75 -1.68 4.75
N ILE A 73 -15.54 -2.80 4.07
CA ILE A 73 -14.55 -3.81 4.48
C ILE A 73 -13.12 -3.23 4.47
N LEU A 74 -12.74 -2.52 3.41
CA LEU A 74 -11.41 -1.90 3.30
C LEU A 74 -11.20 -0.83 4.37
N ILE A 75 -12.19 0.03 4.60
CA ILE A 75 -12.18 1.05 5.65
C ILE A 75 -11.97 0.40 7.02
N ASN A 76 -12.77 -0.61 7.36
CA ASN A 76 -12.66 -1.32 8.63
C ASN A 76 -11.32 -2.04 8.78
N PHE A 77 -10.78 -2.61 7.71
CA PHE A 77 -9.44 -3.18 7.70
C PHE A 77 -8.38 -2.13 8.04
N LEU A 78 -8.38 -0.98 7.38
CA LEU A 78 -7.43 0.10 7.64
C LEU A 78 -7.58 0.66 9.06
N LEU A 79 -8.80 0.89 9.52
CA LEU A 79 -9.09 1.39 10.86
C LEU A 79 -8.67 0.41 11.96
N SER A 80 -8.71 -0.90 11.72
CA SER A 80 -8.24 -1.91 12.67
C SER A 80 -6.76 -1.74 13.04
N PHE A 81 -5.95 -1.17 12.13
CA PHE A 81 -4.54 -0.87 12.37
C PHE A 81 -4.30 0.60 12.72
N ALA A 82 -5.05 1.53 12.12
CA ALA A 82 -4.85 2.98 12.23
C ALA A 82 -5.49 3.60 13.48
N SER A 83 -6.46 2.91 14.08
CA SER A 83 -7.12 3.38 15.32
C SER A 83 -6.19 3.23 16.52
N ARG A 84 -5.24 4.15 16.64
CA ARG A 84 -4.28 4.23 17.75
C ARG A 84 -4.48 5.55 18.48
N THR A 85 -4.35 5.53 19.80
CA THR A 85 -4.28 6.74 20.61
C THR A 85 -3.11 7.60 20.14
N GLY A 86 -3.26 8.94 20.24
CA GLY A 86 -2.32 9.92 19.72
C GLY A 86 -0.90 9.81 20.28
N ASN A 87 -0.22 8.72 19.96
CA ASN A 87 1.16 8.45 20.29
C ASN A 87 2.08 8.94 19.18
N ARG A 88 3.37 9.12 19.51
CA ARG A 88 4.42 9.45 18.53
C ARG A 88 4.59 8.39 17.45
N GLU A 89 4.22 7.14 17.74
CA GLU A 89 4.38 6.02 16.79
C GLU A 89 3.17 5.96 15.88
N ARG A 90 3.36 6.42 14.65
CA ARG A 90 2.38 6.32 13.58
C ARG A 90 2.37 4.91 13.00
N LEU A 91 1.21 4.46 12.53
CA LEU A 91 1.14 3.31 11.65
C LEU A 91 1.94 3.62 10.39
N ASN A 92 2.79 2.66 9.98
CA ASN A 92 3.44 2.69 8.68
C ASN A 92 2.80 1.63 7.78
N ILE A 93 2.31 2.03 6.63
CA ILE A 93 1.80 1.13 5.58
C ILE A 93 2.82 1.10 4.46
N PHE A 94 3.28 -0.10 4.12
CA PHE A 94 4.13 -0.35 2.97
C PHE A 94 3.37 -1.23 1.99
N THR A 95 3.38 -0.88 0.72
CA THR A 95 2.76 -1.69 -0.31
C THR A 95 3.66 -1.80 -1.53
N THR A 96 3.58 -2.95 -2.20
CA THR A 96 4.19 -3.19 -3.51
C THR A 96 3.19 -3.03 -4.65
N ASN A 97 1.92 -2.78 -4.33
CA ASN A 97 0.87 -2.60 -5.32
C ASN A 97 0.96 -1.25 -6.00
N TYR A 98 0.69 -1.23 -7.30
CA TYR A 98 0.67 -0.02 -8.13
C TYR A 98 -0.67 0.72 -8.11
N ASP A 99 -1.79 0.00 -7.76
CA ASP A 99 -3.12 0.59 -7.63
C ASP A 99 -3.21 1.58 -6.45
N ARG A 100 -4.33 2.35 -6.40
CA ARG A 100 -4.58 3.38 -5.39
C ARG A 100 -5.74 3.03 -4.44
N LEU A 101 -6.00 1.75 -4.25
CA LEU A 101 -7.10 1.30 -3.37
C LEU A 101 -6.87 1.69 -1.91
N ILE A 102 -5.64 1.58 -1.42
CA ILE A 102 -5.30 1.95 -0.03
C ILE A 102 -5.48 3.46 0.17
N GLU A 103 -5.04 4.27 -0.79
CA GLU A 103 -5.20 5.72 -0.77
C GLU A 103 -6.68 6.09 -0.69
N LEU A 104 -7.49 5.54 -1.58
CA LEU A 104 -8.93 5.80 -1.60
C LEU A 104 -9.62 5.30 -0.31
N GLY A 105 -9.30 4.09 0.14
CA GLY A 105 -9.84 3.55 1.39
C GLY A 105 -9.50 4.41 2.60
N ALA A 106 -8.29 4.96 2.66
CA ALA A 106 -7.86 5.87 3.71
C ALA A 106 -8.60 7.23 3.66
N GLU A 107 -8.77 7.80 2.47
CA GLU A 107 -9.54 9.04 2.29
C GLU A 107 -11.00 8.86 2.71
N LEU A 108 -11.64 7.76 2.32
CA LEU A 108 -13.01 7.43 2.73
C LEU A 108 -13.13 7.18 4.25
N ALA A 109 -12.08 6.65 4.87
CA ALA A 109 -12.00 6.45 6.31
C ALA A 109 -11.69 7.74 7.11
N GLY A 110 -11.41 8.87 6.44
CA GLY A 110 -10.95 10.10 7.08
C GLY A 110 -9.52 9.99 7.65
N ILE A 111 -8.72 9.06 7.15
CA ILE A 111 -7.33 8.88 7.55
C ILE A 111 -6.45 9.84 6.75
N HIS A 112 -5.60 10.60 7.45
CA HIS A 112 -4.58 11.43 6.83
C HIS A 112 -3.37 10.59 6.42
N LEU A 113 -3.20 10.35 5.13
CA LEU A 113 -2.01 9.70 4.60
C LEU A 113 -0.85 10.70 4.50
N MET A 114 0.24 10.39 5.17
CA MET A 114 1.50 11.10 5.04
C MET A 114 2.44 10.31 4.15
N ASP A 115 2.70 10.84 2.99
CA ASP A 115 3.72 10.37 2.07
C ASP A 115 4.79 11.46 1.86
N ARG A 116 5.71 11.22 0.96
CA ARG A 116 6.77 12.18 0.66
C ARG A 116 6.39 13.22 -0.39
N PHE A 117 5.15 13.23 -0.86
CA PHE A 117 4.69 14.14 -1.89
C PHE A 117 4.23 15.48 -1.33
N VAL A 118 4.52 16.54 -2.04
CA VAL A 118 4.19 17.94 -1.70
C VAL A 118 3.47 18.59 -2.87
N GLY A 119 2.31 19.14 -2.61
CA GLY A 119 1.42 19.76 -3.59
C GLY A 119 0.06 19.09 -3.62
N SER A 120 -0.87 19.59 -4.42
CA SER A 120 -2.23 19.08 -4.49
C SER A 120 -2.58 18.51 -5.87
N LEU A 121 -2.27 19.24 -6.96
CA LEU A 121 -2.68 18.82 -8.32
C LEU A 121 -1.63 17.94 -8.99
N MET A 122 -0.37 18.27 -8.83
CA MET A 122 0.78 17.53 -9.37
C MET A 122 1.90 17.50 -8.32
N PRO A 123 1.69 16.75 -7.23
CA PRO A 123 2.64 16.70 -6.13
C PRO A 123 4.02 16.23 -6.57
N ILE A 124 5.06 16.79 -5.94
CA ILE A 124 6.46 16.43 -6.18
C ILE A 124 6.98 15.64 -5.00
N PHE A 125 7.70 14.57 -5.26
CA PHE A 125 8.38 13.78 -4.24
C PHE A 125 9.53 14.55 -3.62
N ARG A 126 9.63 14.55 -2.29
CA ARG A 126 10.68 15.26 -1.54
C ARG A 126 11.27 14.37 -0.45
N SER A 127 12.55 14.07 -0.56
CA SER A 127 13.29 13.24 0.40
C SER A 127 13.24 13.80 1.83
N SER A 128 13.17 15.12 1.99
CA SER A 128 13.15 15.79 3.30
C SER A 128 11.85 15.61 4.10
N ARG A 129 10.81 15.02 3.51
CA ARG A 129 9.49 14.90 4.15
C ARG A 129 9.33 13.71 5.12
N LEU A 130 10.36 12.90 5.30
CA LEU A 130 10.30 11.71 6.19
C LEU A 130 9.95 12.03 7.64
N ASN A 131 10.47 13.13 8.17
CA ASN A 131 10.36 13.49 9.59
C ASN A 131 9.22 14.46 9.90
N LEU A 132 8.33 14.71 8.94
CA LEU A 132 7.15 15.52 9.21
C LEU A 132 6.09 14.72 9.95
N ASP A 133 5.29 15.43 10.75
CA ASP A 133 4.13 14.88 11.43
C ASP A 133 3.03 15.96 11.56
N ILE A 134 1.81 15.54 11.75
CA ILE A 134 0.64 16.42 11.89
C ILE A 134 0.30 16.53 13.35
N HIS A 135 0.25 17.79 13.85
CA HIS A 135 -0.05 18.12 15.21
C HIS A 135 -1.30 18.99 15.30
N TYR A 136 -2.05 18.80 16.37
CA TYR A 136 -3.19 19.63 16.72
C TYR A 136 -2.82 20.59 17.84
N ASN A 137 -3.00 21.91 17.59
CA ASN A 137 -2.83 22.97 18.58
C ASN A 137 -4.19 23.54 18.96
N PRO A 138 -4.81 23.12 20.08
CA PRO A 138 -6.07 23.68 20.51
C PRO A 138 -5.93 25.16 20.90
N PRO A 139 -6.90 26.03 20.54
CA PRO A 139 -6.88 27.45 20.90
C PRO A 139 -6.80 27.66 22.43
N GLY A 140 -5.97 28.61 22.86
CA GLY A 140 -5.84 28.99 24.27
C GLY A 140 -5.04 28.06 25.18
N ILE A 141 -4.59 26.89 24.66
CA ILE A 141 -3.75 25.98 25.44
C ILE A 141 -2.28 26.15 24.96
N ARG A 142 -1.42 26.60 25.85
CA ARG A 142 0.03 26.63 25.67
C ARG A 142 0.60 25.35 26.25
N GLY A 143 1.34 24.58 25.45
CA GLY A 143 1.95 23.32 25.89
C GLY A 143 2.49 22.50 24.74
N GLU A 144 2.81 21.22 24.98
CA GLU A 144 3.27 20.31 23.97
C GLU A 144 2.20 20.11 22.88
N PRO A 145 2.60 20.10 21.59
CA PRO A 145 1.68 19.82 20.50
C PRO A 145 1.08 18.41 20.67
N ARG A 146 -0.21 18.30 20.46
CA ARG A 146 -0.92 17.02 20.51
C ARG A 146 -0.88 16.37 19.14
N TYR A 147 -0.56 15.10 19.11
CA TYR A 147 -0.57 14.31 17.87
C TYR A 147 -2.01 14.13 17.41
N LEU A 148 -2.28 14.46 16.15
CA LEU A 148 -3.57 14.20 15.52
C LEU A 148 -3.78 12.69 15.39
N GLU A 149 -4.95 12.19 15.75
CA GLU A 149 -5.35 10.81 15.50
C GLU A 149 -5.65 10.58 14.01
N GLY A 150 -5.65 9.32 13.57
CA GLY A 150 -5.95 8.96 12.18
C GLY A 150 -4.90 9.42 11.17
N VAL A 151 -3.65 9.60 11.60
CA VAL A 151 -2.52 9.90 10.70
C VAL A 151 -1.69 8.64 10.48
N VAL A 152 -1.44 8.30 9.23
CA VAL A 152 -0.71 7.09 8.80
C VAL A 152 0.39 7.49 7.83
N LYS A 153 1.58 6.91 7.96
CA LYS A 153 2.65 7.03 6.99
C LYS A 153 2.50 5.95 5.93
N MET A 154 2.53 6.34 4.66
CA MET A 154 2.38 5.41 3.55
C MET A 154 3.57 5.49 2.61
N THR A 155 4.08 4.32 2.21
CA THR A 155 5.19 4.18 1.27
C THR A 155 4.89 3.08 0.26
N LYS A 156 4.92 3.43 -1.03
CA LYS A 156 4.80 2.47 -2.14
C LYS A 156 6.20 2.08 -2.60
N LEU A 157 6.63 0.86 -2.25
CA LEU A 157 8.01 0.40 -2.46
C LEU A 157 8.36 0.22 -3.94
N HIS A 158 7.38 -0.05 -4.78
CA HIS A 158 7.57 -0.31 -6.21
C HIS A 158 7.04 0.84 -7.11
N GLY A 159 6.62 1.95 -6.51
CA GLY A 159 5.99 3.05 -7.25
C GLY A 159 4.48 2.92 -7.34
N SER A 160 3.86 3.65 -8.25
CA SER A 160 2.41 3.75 -8.42
C SER A 160 2.03 4.05 -9.86
N VAL A 161 0.82 3.67 -10.26
CA VAL A 161 0.29 3.94 -11.61
C VAL A 161 0.25 5.43 -11.95
N ASP A 162 0.21 6.30 -10.94
CA ASP A 162 0.17 7.76 -11.08
C ASP A 162 1.51 8.46 -10.83
N TRP A 163 2.62 7.71 -10.69
CA TRP A 163 3.95 8.30 -10.49
C TRP A 163 4.72 8.36 -11.80
N LEU A 164 5.36 9.51 -12.03
CA LEU A 164 6.12 9.79 -13.25
C LEU A 164 7.48 10.40 -12.90
N ASN A 165 8.54 9.91 -13.51
CA ASN A 165 9.85 10.55 -13.50
C ASN A 165 9.93 11.57 -14.65
N SER A 166 10.00 12.85 -14.33
CA SER A 166 10.13 13.93 -15.29
C SER A 166 11.27 14.85 -14.88
N ASN A 167 12.32 14.92 -15.71
CA ASN A 167 13.50 15.79 -15.49
C ASN A 167 14.12 15.61 -14.08
N ASP A 168 14.38 14.38 -13.70
CA ASP A 168 14.93 13.99 -12.39
C ASP A 168 14.03 14.34 -11.18
N GLU A 169 12.80 14.76 -11.44
CA GLU A 169 11.78 14.94 -10.41
C GLU A 169 10.70 13.85 -10.51
N ILE A 170 10.42 13.23 -9.37
CA ILE A 170 9.28 12.32 -9.29
C ILE A 170 8.02 13.13 -9.00
N ARG A 171 7.05 13.02 -9.87
CA ARG A 171 5.77 13.71 -9.77
C ARG A 171 4.62 12.71 -9.70
N ARG A 172 3.59 13.06 -8.95
CA ARG A 172 2.30 12.35 -9.01
C ARG A 172 1.39 13.06 -10.00
N ILE A 173 0.78 12.31 -10.89
CA ILE A 173 -0.20 12.83 -11.84
C ILE A 173 -1.55 12.98 -11.13
N GLY A 174 -2.26 14.08 -11.37
CA GLY A 174 -3.62 14.30 -10.86
C GLY A 174 -4.65 13.41 -11.57
N LEU A 175 -4.56 12.11 -11.35
CA LEU A 175 -5.37 11.10 -12.02
C LEU A 175 -6.61 10.77 -11.16
N PRO A 176 -7.84 11.00 -11.64
CA PRO A 176 -9.05 10.60 -10.92
C PRO A 176 -9.09 9.08 -10.70
N PHE A 177 -9.65 8.64 -9.56
CA PHE A 177 -9.89 7.22 -9.35
C PHE A 177 -10.96 6.72 -10.35
N GLY A 178 -10.70 5.58 -10.99
CA GLY A 178 -11.55 5.05 -12.06
C GLY A 178 -11.30 5.66 -13.44
N ALA A 179 -10.20 6.41 -13.64
CA ALA A 179 -9.78 6.87 -14.96
C ALA A 179 -9.50 5.69 -15.90
N GLU A 180 -9.85 5.85 -17.19
CA GLU A 180 -9.64 4.78 -18.19
C GLU A 180 -8.22 4.74 -18.73
N SER A 181 -7.53 5.88 -18.73
CA SER A 181 -6.20 6.04 -19.30
C SER A 181 -5.46 7.18 -18.60
N ILE A 182 -4.16 7.03 -18.48
CA ILE A 182 -3.26 8.08 -17.99
C ILE A 182 -2.86 9.05 -19.10
N THR A 183 -2.98 8.66 -20.38
CA THR A 183 -2.52 9.42 -21.55
C THR A 183 -2.95 10.90 -21.56
N PRO A 184 -4.23 11.25 -21.28
CA PRO A 184 -4.64 12.67 -21.27
C PRO A 184 -3.92 13.50 -20.20
N PHE A 185 -3.49 12.86 -19.12
CA PHE A 185 -2.88 13.53 -17.97
C PHE A 185 -1.36 13.71 -18.11
N LEU A 186 -0.73 12.96 -19.02
CA LEU A 186 0.69 13.11 -19.34
C LEU A 186 1.01 14.40 -20.08
N GLN A 187 -0.01 15.11 -20.60
CA GLN A 187 0.12 16.40 -21.26
C GLN A 187 -0.07 17.59 -20.31
N ALA A 188 -0.14 17.33 -19.00
CA ALA A 188 -0.35 18.40 -18.03
C ALA A 188 0.83 19.38 -18.00
N PRO A 189 0.56 20.69 -17.69
CA PRO A 189 1.62 21.68 -17.57
C PRO A 189 2.74 21.26 -16.63
N GLY A 190 3.99 21.39 -17.05
CA GLY A 190 5.17 20.95 -16.30
C GLY A 190 5.64 19.53 -16.59
N LEU A 191 4.95 18.80 -17.46
CA LEU A 191 5.40 17.53 -18.06
C LEU A 191 5.81 17.83 -19.52
N HIS A 192 7.03 17.50 -19.89
CA HIS A 192 7.57 17.97 -21.18
C HIS A 192 7.41 16.97 -22.33
N GLU A 193 7.21 15.67 -22.06
CA GLU A 193 7.07 14.64 -23.10
C GLU A 193 6.25 13.45 -22.61
N LEU A 194 5.45 12.92 -23.54
CA LEU A 194 4.72 11.66 -23.40
C LEU A 194 5.68 10.47 -23.52
N ASP A 195 6.22 10.02 -22.41
CA ASP A 195 7.04 8.83 -22.39
C ASP A 195 6.54 7.85 -21.30
N TYR A 196 5.96 6.75 -21.74
CA TYR A 196 5.49 5.70 -20.84
C TYR A 196 6.63 5.03 -20.06
N LEU A 197 7.87 5.06 -20.58
CA LEU A 197 9.05 4.53 -19.89
C LEU A 197 9.40 5.34 -18.62
N LYS A 198 8.86 6.54 -18.48
CA LYS A 198 9.01 7.38 -17.28
C LYS A 198 7.99 7.05 -16.18
N LEU A 199 7.01 6.20 -16.48
CA LEU A 199 6.07 5.72 -15.46
C LEU A 199 6.77 4.81 -14.46
N MET A 200 6.46 5.00 -13.20
CA MET A 200 7.02 4.21 -12.11
C MET A 200 6.06 3.10 -11.70
N ILE A 201 5.85 2.12 -12.60
CA ILE A 201 4.94 0.99 -12.42
C ILE A 201 5.64 -0.36 -12.60
N TYR A 202 6.96 -0.39 -12.57
CA TYR A 202 7.72 -1.63 -12.63
C TYR A 202 8.95 -1.52 -11.74
N PRO A 203 9.15 -2.46 -10.82
CA PRO A 203 10.41 -2.57 -10.13
C PRO A 203 11.44 -3.06 -11.14
N ASN A 204 12.53 -2.36 -11.26
CA ASN A 204 13.67 -2.85 -11.98
C ASN A 204 14.36 -3.91 -11.12
N PRO A 205 14.49 -5.14 -11.54
CA PRO A 205 15.09 -6.21 -10.75
C PRO A 205 16.64 -6.26 -10.80
N ASP A 206 17.33 -5.26 -11.41
CA ASP A 206 18.76 -5.06 -11.13
C ASP A 206 18.90 -4.60 -9.69
N LYS A 207 18.67 -5.59 -8.88
CA LYS A 207 18.41 -5.57 -7.45
C LYS A 207 19.44 -4.80 -6.61
N ASP A 208 20.64 -4.57 -7.12
CA ASP A 208 21.67 -3.80 -6.45
C ASP A 208 21.79 -2.35 -6.94
N ARG A 209 21.28 -2.03 -8.16
CA ARG A 209 21.33 -0.66 -8.70
C ARG A 209 20.12 0.20 -8.35
N GLU A 210 18.93 -0.38 -8.30
CA GLU A 210 17.70 0.40 -8.15
C GLU A 210 17.34 0.73 -6.72
N THR A 211 17.61 -0.17 -5.78
CA THR A 211 17.60 0.25 -4.37
C THR A 211 18.62 1.36 -4.12
N ALA A 212 19.53 1.58 -5.06
CA ALA A 212 20.47 2.69 -5.09
C ALA A 212 20.00 3.90 -5.93
N GLU A 213 18.98 3.75 -6.78
CA GLU A 213 18.45 4.84 -7.60
C GLU A 213 17.30 5.58 -6.89
N TYR A 214 17.29 6.90 -7.05
CA TYR A 214 16.21 7.76 -6.56
C TYR A 214 14.91 7.51 -7.36
N PRO A 215 13.73 7.36 -6.72
CA PRO A 215 13.48 7.48 -5.28
C PRO A 215 13.55 6.18 -4.49
N TYR A 216 13.82 5.03 -5.11
CA TYR A 216 13.72 3.71 -4.48
C TYR A 216 14.63 3.57 -3.27
N VAL A 217 15.86 4.09 -3.34
CA VAL A 217 16.78 4.12 -2.20
C VAL A 217 16.15 4.76 -0.97
N GLU A 218 15.37 5.82 -1.17
CA GLU A 218 14.66 6.50 -0.10
C GLU A 218 13.51 5.64 0.47
N LEU A 219 12.72 5.01 -0.43
CA LEU A 219 11.58 4.18 -0.06
C LEU A 219 12.01 2.93 0.73
N PHE A 220 13.07 2.25 0.28
CA PHE A 220 13.62 1.09 0.99
C PHE A 220 14.32 1.47 2.30
N ARG A 221 14.96 2.64 2.35
CA ARG A 221 15.51 3.19 3.60
C ARG A 221 14.39 3.46 4.61
N ASP A 222 13.26 4.00 4.18
CA ASP A 222 12.08 4.22 5.03
C ASP A 222 11.54 2.90 5.56
N PHE A 223 11.45 1.89 4.71
CA PHE A 223 11.02 0.56 5.11
C PHE A 223 11.94 -0.01 6.18
N ALA A 224 13.26 -0.04 5.93
CA ALA A 224 14.23 -0.54 6.90
C ALA A 224 14.20 0.24 8.22
N ALA A 225 14.14 1.58 8.14
CA ALA A 225 14.09 2.44 9.33
C ALA A 225 12.79 2.27 10.13
N ALA A 226 11.69 1.91 9.48
CA ALA A 226 10.42 1.68 10.16
C ALA A 226 10.37 0.31 10.85
N ILE A 227 10.87 -0.75 10.21
CA ILE A 227 10.70 -2.11 10.74
C ILE A 227 11.85 -2.59 11.62
N CYS A 228 13.09 -2.16 11.37
CA CYS A 228 14.26 -2.57 12.15
C CYS A 228 14.39 -1.78 13.46
N ARG A 229 13.38 -1.91 14.33
CA ARG A 229 13.32 -1.24 15.65
C ARG A 229 12.97 -2.25 16.74
N PRO A 230 13.44 -2.06 17.98
CA PRO A 230 12.98 -2.85 19.11
C PRO A 230 11.47 -2.72 19.34
N ASN A 231 10.85 -3.79 19.82
CA ASN A 231 9.42 -3.87 20.14
C ASN A 231 8.50 -3.54 18.95
N ASN A 232 8.96 -3.80 17.74
CA ASN A 232 8.17 -3.59 16.53
C ASN A 232 7.53 -4.87 16.03
N THR A 233 6.33 -4.76 15.46
CA THR A 233 5.63 -5.87 14.82
C THR A 233 5.36 -5.50 13.36
N LEU A 234 5.88 -6.31 12.45
CA LEU A 234 5.54 -6.25 11.03
C LEU A 234 4.41 -7.26 10.75
N VAL A 235 3.32 -6.77 10.18
CA VAL A 235 2.23 -7.63 9.67
C VAL A 235 2.29 -7.59 8.14
N THR A 236 2.47 -8.73 7.51
CA THR A 236 2.36 -8.86 6.05
C THR A 236 1.00 -9.46 5.69
N TYR A 237 0.30 -8.87 4.73
CA TYR A 237 -0.98 -9.36 4.21
C TYR A 237 -0.89 -9.54 2.69
N GLY A 238 -1.09 -10.76 2.22
CA GLY A 238 -1.01 -11.10 0.79
C GLY A 238 0.38 -11.00 0.17
N TYR A 239 1.45 -10.86 0.98
CA TYR A 239 2.82 -10.82 0.48
C TYR A 239 3.36 -12.22 0.24
N GLY A 240 3.80 -12.50 -0.98
CA GLY A 240 4.22 -13.83 -1.44
C GLY A 240 5.71 -14.15 -1.27
N PHE A 241 6.50 -13.33 -0.57
CA PHE A 241 7.94 -13.51 -0.32
C PHE A 241 8.77 -13.75 -1.60
N GLY A 242 8.36 -13.11 -2.70
CA GLY A 242 9.06 -13.17 -3.99
C GLY A 242 10.16 -12.12 -4.16
N ASP A 243 10.12 -11.03 -3.39
CA ASP A 243 11.08 -9.93 -3.46
C ASP A 243 12.22 -10.12 -2.45
N GLU A 244 13.44 -10.35 -2.98
CA GLU A 244 14.62 -10.60 -2.15
C GLU A 244 15.06 -9.36 -1.33
N HIS A 245 14.80 -8.13 -1.81
CA HIS A 245 15.17 -6.91 -1.09
C HIS A 245 14.29 -6.72 0.14
N ILE A 246 12.98 -6.88 -0.03
CA ILE A 246 12.04 -6.86 1.08
C ILE A 246 12.38 -7.99 2.07
N ASN A 247 12.64 -9.20 1.56
CA ASN A 247 13.00 -10.35 2.38
C ASN A 247 14.29 -10.12 3.18
N ARG A 248 15.29 -9.46 2.59
CA ARG A 248 16.53 -9.11 3.27
C ARG A 248 16.29 -8.19 4.47
N VAL A 249 15.51 -7.12 4.27
CA VAL A 249 15.17 -6.19 5.35
C VAL A 249 14.34 -6.87 6.45
N ILE A 250 13.43 -7.77 6.09
CA ILE A 250 12.67 -8.57 7.07
C ILE A 250 13.61 -9.49 7.87
N LYS A 251 14.58 -10.12 7.22
CA LYS A 251 15.59 -10.94 7.92
C LYS A 251 16.42 -10.09 8.90
N ASP A 252 16.80 -8.87 8.50
CA ASP A 252 17.52 -7.93 9.38
C ASP A 252 16.67 -7.53 10.57
N MET A 253 15.38 -7.21 10.38
CA MET A 253 14.43 -6.95 11.47
C MET A 253 14.38 -8.11 12.48
N LEU A 254 14.34 -9.36 12.00
CA LEU A 254 14.28 -10.55 12.86
C LEU A 254 15.59 -10.82 13.63
N THR A 255 16.68 -10.12 13.35
CA THR A 255 17.88 -10.16 14.22
C THR A 255 17.66 -9.46 15.56
N ILE A 256 16.65 -8.60 15.66
CA ILE A 256 16.25 -7.86 16.87
C ILE A 256 15.34 -8.77 17.70
N PRO A 257 15.72 -9.18 18.92
CA PRO A 257 14.96 -10.20 19.67
C PRO A 257 13.53 -9.82 20.02
N SER A 258 13.24 -8.52 20.17
CA SER A 258 11.91 -8.01 20.49
C SER A 258 11.03 -7.70 19.28
N ALA A 259 11.55 -7.88 18.05
CA ALA A 259 10.77 -7.72 16.84
C ALA A 259 9.95 -8.99 16.54
N HIS A 260 8.77 -8.81 15.95
CA HIS A 260 7.87 -9.90 15.59
C HIS A 260 7.33 -9.74 14.17
N LEU A 261 7.23 -10.87 13.44
CA LEU A 261 6.66 -10.94 12.10
C LEU A 261 5.35 -11.74 12.15
N VAL A 262 4.28 -11.16 11.64
CA VAL A 262 3.00 -11.85 11.42
C VAL A 262 2.78 -11.96 9.91
N ILE A 263 2.68 -13.19 9.40
CA ILE A 263 2.43 -13.47 7.99
C ILE A 263 0.99 -13.90 7.82
N ILE A 264 0.22 -13.15 7.04
CA ILE A 264 -1.18 -13.46 6.72
C ILE A 264 -1.28 -13.68 5.21
N SER A 265 -1.73 -14.88 4.81
CA SER A 265 -1.89 -15.23 3.40
C SER A 265 -3.09 -16.14 3.17
N TYR A 266 -3.66 -16.04 1.97
CA TYR A 266 -4.73 -16.93 1.52
C TYR A 266 -4.24 -18.37 1.30
N ASN A 267 -3.06 -18.50 0.67
CA ASN A 267 -2.39 -19.77 0.40
C ASN A 267 -0.89 -19.53 0.16
N ASP A 268 -0.15 -20.63 -0.01
CA ASP A 268 1.28 -20.60 -0.39
C ASP A 268 1.54 -21.61 -1.54
N PRO A 269 1.03 -21.34 -2.75
CA PRO A 269 1.04 -22.32 -3.84
C PRO A 269 2.45 -22.69 -4.34
N ILE A 270 3.43 -21.83 -4.11
CA ILE A 270 4.83 -22.02 -4.53
C ILE A 270 5.73 -22.41 -3.35
N GLY A 271 5.20 -22.37 -2.12
CA GLY A 271 5.95 -22.73 -0.91
C GLY A 271 6.96 -21.69 -0.43
N ARG A 272 6.92 -20.45 -0.95
CA ARG A 272 7.89 -19.40 -0.61
C ARG A 272 7.78 -18.91 0.83
N ILE A 273 6.56 -18.83 1.37
CA ILE A 273 6.31 -18.40 2.75
C ILE A 273 6.90 -19.42 3.72
N LEU A 274 6.62 -20.70 3.51
CA LEU A 274 7.14 -21.78 4.35
C LEU A 274 8.67 -21.93 4.19
N ASP A 275 9.19 -21.78 2.98
CA ASP A 275 10.63 -21.78 2.73
C ASP A 275 11.35 -20.63 3.46
N PHE A 276 10.77 -19.42 3.41
CA PHE A 276 11.30 -18.29 4.18
C PHE A 276 11.26 -18.55 5.69
N TYR A 277 10.13 -19.04 6.21
CA TYR A 277 9.96 -19.38 7.62
C TYR A 277 11.00 -20.41 8.11
N ASP A 278 11.27 -21.43 7.29
CA ASP A 278 12.23 -22.48 7.66
C ASP A 278 13.68 -21.98 7.56
N LYS A 279 14.01 -21.18 6.54
CA LYS A 279 15.37 -20.67 6.33
C LYS A 279 15.81 -19.60 7.34
N VAL A 280 14.91 -18.77 7.83
CA VAL A 280 15.25 -17.68 8.76
C VAL A 280 15.67 -18.20 10.14
N GLY A 281 15.16 -19.37 10.57
CA GLY A 281 15.56 -19.99 11.85
C GLY A 281 15.12 -19.24 13.10
N ARG A 282 14.28 -18.20 12.99
CA ARG A 282 13.76 -17.36 14.08
C ARG A 282 12.29 -17.65 14.38
N LYS A 283 11.91 -18.92 14.45
CA LYS A 283 10.51 -19.38 14.52
C LYS A 283 9.72 -18.79 15.68
N ALA A 284 10.34 -18.52 16.83
CA ALA A 284 9.70 -17.88 17.98
C ALA A 284 9.25 -16.43 17.74
N GLN A 285 9.85 -15.75 16.74
CA GLN A 285 9.52 -14.39 16.37
C GLN A 285 8.55 -14.30 15.17
N ILE A 286 8.06 -15.44 14.67
CA ILE A 286 7.23 -15.48 13.46
C ILE A 286 5.91 -16.19 13.75
N THR A 287 4.81 -15.52 13.45
CA THR A 287 3.46 -16.10 13.42
C THR A 287 3.03 -16.25 11.97
N VAL A 288 2.59 -17.45 11.57
CA VAL A 288 2.13 -17.73 10.20
C VAL A 288 0.66 -18.10 10.22
N LEU A 289 -0.16 -17.35 9.50
CA LEU A 289 -1.60 -17.53 9.33
C LEU A 289 -1.89 -17.72 7.83
N ILE A 290 -1.95 -18.97 7.38
CA ILE A 290 -2.25 -19.33 6.00
C ILE A 290 -3.59 -20.04 5.95
N GLY A 291 -4.47 -19.58 5.09
CA GLY A 291 -5.77 -20.18 4.84
C GLY A 291 -6.80 -19.22 4.30
N PRO A 292 -7.88 -19.72 3.67
CA PRO A 292 -8.89 -18.88 3.05
C PRO A 292 -9.52 -17.86 4.00
N ARG A 293 -9.79 -18.23 5.25
CA ARG A 293 -10.39 -17.32 6.24
C ARG A 293 -9.44 -16.21 6.71
N PHE A 294 -8.14 -16.44 6.69
CA PHE A 294 -7.15 -15.43 7.04
C PHE A 294 -6.80 -14.55 5.86
N GLY A 295 -6.77 -15.11 4.66
CA GLY A 295 -6.42 -14.37 3.44
C GLY A 295 -7.59 -13.62 2.83
N ASP A 296 -8.84 -13.97 3.14
CA ASP A 296 -10.00 -13.19 2.76
C ASP A 296 -10.15 -11.96 3.66
N ILE A 297 -10.14 -10.77 3.06
CA ILE A 297 -10.11 -9.50 3.79
C ILE A 297 -11.38 -9.30 4.64
N ALA A 298 -12.53 -9.77 4.18
CA ALA A 298 -13.79 -9.65 4.89
C ALA A 298 -13.78 -10.52 6.15
N SER A 299 -13.42 -11.79 6.01
CA SER A 299 -13.30 -12.73 7.13
C SER A 299 -12.22 -12.28 8.11
N LEU A 300 -11.06 -11.85 7.61
CA LEU A 300 -9.98 -11.34 8.47
C LEU A 300 -10.44 -10.16 9.30
N THR A 301 -11.07 -9.17 8.67
CA THR A 301 -11.51 -7.93 9.33
C THR A 301 -12.62 -8.16 10.34
N ASN A 302 -13.59 -9.01 9.99
CA ASN A 302 -14.76 -9.22 10.83
C ASN A 302 -14.50 -10.17 12.00
N ASP A 303 -13.70 -11.23 11.78
CA ASP A 303 -13.57 -12.34 12.72
C ASP A 303 -12.28 -12.27 13.56
N PHE A 304 -11.19 -11.68 13.02
CA PHE A 304 -9.86 -11.81 13.62
C PHE A 304 -9.21 -10.49 14.01
N LEU A 305 -9.47 -9.40 13.29
CA LEU A 305 -8.87 -8.11 13.62
C LEU A 305 -9.64 -7.41 14.76
N PRO A 306 -8.94 -6.63 15.59
CA PRO A 306 -9.60 -5.85 16.63
C PRO A 306 -10.47 -4.76 16.00
N LYS A 307 -11.66 -4.56 16.53
CA LYS A 307 -12.52 -3.43 16.13
C LYS A 307 -11.84 -2.11 16.46
N SER A 308 -12.07 -1.09 15.63
CA SER A 308 -11.52 0.24 15.87
C SER A 308 -12.02 0.83 17.21
N ALA A 309 -11.25 1.72 17.81
CA ALA A 309 -11.64 2.38 19.08
C ALA A 309 -12.92 3.21 18.91
N ILE A 310 -13.14 3.76 17.72
CA ILE A 310 -14.35 4.52 17.38
C ILE A 310 -15.57 3.60 17.39
N ASP A 311 -15.48 2.45 16.77
CA ASP A 311 -16.57 1.46 16.74
C ASP A 311 -16.91 0.97 18.16
N ARG A 312 -15.92 0.70 18.99
CA ARG A 312 -16.14 0.29 20.39
C ARG A 312 -16.91 1.35 21.18
N ASN A 313 -16.57 2.62 20.99
CA ASN A 313 -17.27 3.71 21.68
C ASN A 313 -18.69 3.89 21.15
N THR A 314 -18.89 3.80 19.84
CA THR A 314 -20.22 3.88 19.21
C THR A 314 -21.10 2.69 19.63
N PHE A 315 -20.54 1.48 19.66
CA PHE A 315 -21.25 0.28 20.12
C PHE A 315 -21.66 0.41 21.59
N ARG A 316 -20.73 0.85 22.45
CA ARG A 316 -21.00 1.07 23.89
C ARG A 316 -22.03 2.16 24.11
N LEU A 317 -22.01 3.23 23.32
CA LEU A 317 -23.01 4.28 23.36
C LEU A 317 -24.38 3.75 22.93
N GLY A 318 -24.42 2.96 21.86
CA GLY A 318 -25.65 2.27 21.38
C GLY A 318 -26.26 1.36 22.43
N GLU A 319 -25.45 0.51 23.09
CA GLU A 319 -25.91 -0.34 24.20
C GLU A 319 -26.45 0.46 25.39
N LEU A 320 -25.77 1.57 25.75
CA LEU A 320 -26.22 2.45 26.82
C LEU A 320 -27.54 3.14 26.47
N LEU A 321 -27.73 3.57 25.22
CA LEU A 321 -28.98 4.16 24.73
C LEU A 321 -30.11 3.12 24.72
N GLN A 322 -29.87 1.91 24.26
CA GLN A 322 -30.87 0.81 24.29
C GLN A 322 -31.29 0.48 25.74
N LYS A 323 -30.34 0.41 26.66
CA LYS A 323 -30.63 0.20 28.09
C LYS A 323 -31.47 1.33 28.67
N ARG A 324 -31.24 2.58 28.26
CA ARG A 324 -32.05 3.74 28.70
C ARG A 324 -33.46 3.73 28.13
N ILE A 325 -33.60 3.38 26.85
CA ILE A 325 -34.92 3.30 26.16
C ILE A 325 -35.71 2.12 26.70
N GLY A 326 -35.08 0.94 26.88
CA GLY A 326 -35.72 -0.26 27.39
C GLY A 326 -36.25 -0.13 28.85
N THR A 327 -35.60 0.71 29.67
CA THR A 327 -36.10 1.04 31.02
C THR A 327 -37.27 2.01 31.01
N SER A 328 -37.49 2.76 29.93
CA SER A 328 -38.64 3.69 29.80
C SER A 328 -39.90 2.96 29.33
N THR A 329 -39.79 1.89 28.55
CA THR A 329 -40.96 1.16 28.08
C THR A 329 -41.59 0.22 29.12
N ASN A 330 -40.84 -0.22 30.12
CA ASN A 330 -41.38 -1.08 31.19
C ASN A 330 -42.04 -0.31 32.36
N LYS A 331 -41.97 1.03 32.39
CA LYS A 331 -42.64 1.83 33.44
C LYS A 331 -44.05 2.28 33.08
N ASN A 332 -44.45 2.15 31.80
CA ASN A 332 -45.77 2.62 31.37
C ASN A 332 -46.82 1.48 31.20
N ILE A 333 -46.53 0.26 31.64
CA ILE A 333 -47.44 -0.88 31.54
C ILE A 333 -48.05 -1.33 32.90
N THR A 334 -47.59 -0.74 34.02
CA THR A 334 -48.05 -1.13 35.34
C THR A 334 -48.89 -0.12 36.11
N GLU A 335 -49.41 0.92 35.44
CA GLU A 335 -50.31 1.93 36.09
C GLU A 335 -51.72 2.01 35.48
N ASN A 336 -52.20 0.98 34.81
CA ASN A 336 -53.64 0.88 34.43
C ASN A 336 -54.14 -0.56 34.61
N GLU A 337 -54.27 -1.02 35.87
CA GLU A 337 -55.24 -2.05 36.30
C GLU A 337 -55.75 -1.65 37.69
#